data_ceea2968555afee034845888b66d9efe
#
_entry.id   ceea2968555afee034845888b66d9efe
#
_cell.length_a   1.000
_cell.length_b   1.000
_cell.length_c   1.000
_cell.angle_alpha   90.00
_cell.angle_beta   90.00
_cell.angle_gamma   90.00
#
_symmetry.space_group_name_H-M   'P 1'
#
loop_
_entity.id
_entity.type
_entity.pdbx_description
1 polymer ?
#
loop_
_entity_poly.entity_id
_entity_poly.type
_entity_poly.pdbx_seq_one_letter_code
_entity_poly.pdbx_strand_id
1 'polypeptide(L)'
;MLPGVKSLWLVCEDGTEYVDRFGRFLDAEFHFVRVADGPELAEKLAAGGVAGVILDLDFRRTPPERLVDDQGTTHAMLPDELRRQLAEAQGILILRLVRAHGFTVPVLLFADLEDAGQTEYLERTLAPLAVVPGHEGLVQTAARLRAMSA
;
A
#
# COMPACT_ATOMS: atom_id res chain seq x y z
N MET A 1 1.40 18.86 -14.02
CA MET A 1 0.49 17.85 -14.61
C MET A 1 -0.35 18.51 -15.69
N LEU A 2 -0.54 17.84 -16.81
CA LEU A 2 -1.39 18.33 -17.89
C LEU A 2 -2.87 18.25 -17.48
N PRO A 3 -3.69 19.24 -17.86
CA PRO A 3 -5.14 19.17 -17.59
C PRO A 3 -5.74 17.90 -18.20
N GLY A 4 -6.61 17.25 -17.47
CA GLY A 4 -7.29 16.03 -17.90
C GLY A 4 -6.52 14.74 -17.67
N VAL A 5 -5.25 14.80 -17.25
CA VAL A 5 -4.47 13.62 -16.90
C VAL A 5 -4.74 13.25 -15.43
N LYS A 6 -5.22 12.02 -15.22
CA LYS A 6 -5.49 11.51 -13.88
C LYS A 6 -4.21 11.04 -13.21
N SER A 7 -4.10 11.27 -11.91
CA SER A 7 -2.99 10.74 -11.12
C SER A 7 -3.11 9.23 -10.99
N LEU A 8 -2.02 8.50 -11.24
CA LEU A 8 -1.98 7.05 -11.10
C LEU A 8 -1.66 6.67 -9.66
N TRP A 9 -2.57 5.95 -9.04
CA TRP A 9 -2.39 5.36 -7.70
C TRP A 9 -2.40 3.85 -7.82
N LEU A 10 -1.34 3.21 -7.35
CA LEU A 10 -1.29 1.75 -7.26
C LEU A 10 -2.01 1.32 -6.00
N VAL A 11 -2.83 0.28 -6.11
CA VAL A 11 -3.57 -0.27 -4.97
C VAL A 11 -3.02 -1.66 -4.68
N CYS A 12 -2.20 -1.77 -3.64
CA CYS A 12 -1.55 -3.01 -3.25
C CYS A 12 -2.40 -3.74 -2.21
N GLU A 13 -3.03 -4.81 -2.63
CA GLU A 13 -3.93 -5.62 -1.80
C GLU A 13 -3.97 -7.05 -2.33
N ASP A 14 -4.32 -7.99 -1.47
CA ASP A 14 -4.42 -9.40 -1.86
C ASP A 14 -5.75 -9.76 -2.54
N GLY A 15 -6.72 -8.87 -2.49
CA GLY A 15 -8.01 -8.99 -3.17
C GLY A 15 -8.24 -7.81 -4.11
N THR A 16 -9.51 -7.42 -4.27
CA THR A 16 -9.91 -6.31 -5.15
C THR A 16 -10.84 -5.30 -4.46
N GLU A 17 -11.06 -5.44 -3.16
CA GLU A 17 -12.05 -4.65 -2.41
C GLU A 17 -11.79 -3.15 -2.53
N TYR A 18 -10.54 -2.72 -2.34
CA TYR A 18 -10.19 -1.32 -2.41
C TYR A 18 -10.18 -0.80 -3.84
N VAL A 19 -9.55 -1.52 -4.78
CA VAL A 19 -9.46 -1.06 -6.17
C VAL A 19 -10.85 -0.96 -6.81
N ASP A 20 -11.74 -1.90 -6.50
CA ASP A 20 -13.11 -1.87 -7.01
C ASP A 20 -13.89 -0.70 -6.43
N ARG A 21 -13.77 -0.47 -5.12
CA ARG A 21 -14.47 0.62 -4.43
C ARG A 21 -13.99 1.99 -4.91
N PHE A 22 -12.69 2.19 -4.95
CA PHE A 22 -12.14 3.49 -5.35
C PHE A 22 -12.33 3.73 -6.84
N GLY A 23 -12.19 2.71 -7.66
CA GLY A 23 -12.45 2.79 -9.09
C GLY A 23 -13.89 3.15 -9.41
N ARG A 24 -14.84 2.67 -8.59
CA ARG A 24 -16.26 2.97 -8.77
C ARG A 24 -16.60 4.43 -8.45
N PHE A 25 -16.01 4.97 -7.37
CA PHE A 25 -16.45 6.26 -6.82
C PHE A 25 -15.48 7.41 -7.04
N LEU A 26 -14.21 7.14 -7.34
CA LEU A 26 -13.18 8.17 -7.43
C LEU A 26 -12.45 8.19 -8.79
N ASP A 27 -12.97 7.50 -9.78
CA ASP A 27 -12.31 7.36 -11.09
C ASP A 27 -12.33 8.65 -11.93
N ALA A 28 -13.13 9.63 -11.55
CA ALA A 28 -13.15 10.92 -12.26
C ALA A 28 -11.82 11.68 -12.11
N GLU A 29 -11.15 11.53 -10.96
CA GLU A 29 -9.92 12.27 -10.64
C GLU A 29 -8.66 11.40 -10.65
N PHE A 30 -8.80 10.11 -10.37
CA PHE A 30 -7.67 9.20 -10.18
C PHE A 30 -7.79 7.99 -11.06
N HIS A 31 -6.64 7.44 -11.45
CA HIS A 31 -6.56 6.16 -12.11
C HIS A 31 -5.98 5.15 -11.13
N PHE A 32 -6.71 4.08 -10.84
CA PHE A 32 -6.29 3.06 -9.89
C PHE A 32 -5.91 1.77 -10.62
N VAL A 33 -4.75 1.23 -10.27
CA VAL A 33 -4.26 -0.05 -10.80
C VAL A 33 -3.88 -0.94 -9.64
N ARG A 34 -4.45 -2.15 -9.61
CA ARG A 34 -4.16 -3.12 -8.56
C ARG A 34 -2.79 -3.76 -8.77
N VAL A 35 -2.05 -3.94 -7.68
CA VAL A 35 -0.88 -4.83 -7.60
C VAL A 35 -1.12 -5.82 -6.47
N ALA A 36 -0.68 -7.07 -6.66
CA ALA A 36 -1.09 -8.18 -5.81
C ALA A 36 -0.19 -8.40 -4.60
N ASP A 37 1.06 -7.93 -4.65
CA ASP A 37 2.07 -8.24 -3.62
C ASP A 37 3.24 -7.26 -3.67
N GLY A 38 4.16 -7.41 -2.72
CA GLY A 38 5.32 -6.53 -2.60
C GLY A 38 6.26 -6.56 -3.81
N PRO A 39 6.65 -7.73 -4.32
CA PRO A 39 7.49 -7.80 -5.52
C PRO A 39 6.88 -7.10 -6.73
N GLU A 40 5.59 -7.28 -6.99
CA GLU A 40 4.90 -6.61 -8.09
C GLU A 40 4.86 -5.09 -7.87
N LEU A 41 4.63 -4.66 -6.63
CA LEU A 41 4.63 -3.23 -6.31
C LEU A 41 5.99 -2.59 -6.62
N ALA A 42 7.08 -3.23 -6.20
CA ALA A 42 8.42 -2.72 -6.46
C ALA A 42 8.69 -2.63 -7.97
N GLU A 43 8.27 -3.61 -8.75
CA GLU A 43 8.38 -3.63 -10.20
C GLU A 43 7.65 -2.45 -10.83
N LYS A 44 6.40 -2.23 -10.43
CA LYS A 44 5.58 -1.13 -10.96
C LYS A 44 6.13 0.23 -10.59
N LEU A 45 6.64 0.39 -9.37
CA LEU A 45 7.26 1.64 -8.94
C LEU A 45 8.53 1.93 -9.72
N ALA A 46 9.32 0.91 -10.04
CA ALA A 46 10.53 1.06 -10.84
C ALA A 46 10.23 1.54 -12.25
N ALA A 47 9.06 1.21 -12.80
CA ALA A 47 8.64 1.68 -14.12
C ALA A 47 8.31 3.18 -14.15
N GLY A 48 8.05 3.79 -13.00
CA GLY A 48 7.78 5.23 -12.88
C GLY A 48 6.34 5.63 -13.18
N GLY A 49 6.07 6.93 -13.07
CA GLY A 49 4.76 7.49 -13.41
C GLY A 49 3.68 7.32 -12.35
N VAL A 50 4.06 6.94 -11.13
CA VAL A 50 3.13 6.65 -10.03
C VAL A 50 3.05 7.84 -9.09
N ALA A 51 1.82 8.33 -8.84
CA ALA A 51 1.60 9.44 -7.91
C ALA A 51 1.63 8.98 -6.45
N GLY A 52 1.24 7.74 -6.18
CA GLY A 52 1.25 7.20 -4.82
C GLY A 52 0.74 5.78 -4.76
N VAL A 53 0.70 5.24 -3.56
CA VAL A 53 0.32 3.86 -3.29
C VAL A 53 -0.74 3.82 -2.19
N ILE A 54 -1.83 3.11 -2.44
CA ILE A 54 -2.77 2.69 -1.42
C ILE A 54 -2.37 1.27 -1.04
N LEU A 55 -2.20 1.01 0.25
CA LEU A 55 -1.63 -0.24 0.73
C LEU A 55 -2.49 -0.82 1.85
N ASP A 56 -2.87 -2.08 1.71
CA ASP A 56 -3.56 -2.82 2.77
C ASP A 56 -2.54 -3.39 3.75
N LEU A 57 -2.97 -3.75 4.95
CA LEU A 57 -2.10 -4.32 5.98
C LEU A 57 -2.02 -5.85 5.88
N ASP A 58 -3.16 -6.53 5.78
CA ASP A 58 -3.27 -7.98 5.87
C ASP A 58 -3.32 -8.62 4.47
N PHE A 59 -2.41 -9.55 4.21
CA PHE A 59 -2.28 -10.25 2.94
C PHE A 59 -2.42 -11.76 3.12
N ARG A 60 -3.42 -12.20 3.92
CA ARG A 60 -3.61 -13.63 4.22
C ARG A 60 -3.96 -14.48 2.99
N ARG A 61 -4.48 -13.87 1.93
CA ARG A 61 -4.80 -14.57 0.67
C ARG A 61 -3.62 -14.64 -0.31
N THR A 62 -2.50 -14.00 0.02
CA THR A 62 -1.31 -14.01 -0.83
C THR A 62 -0.61 -15.37 -0.72
N PRO A 63 -0.17 -15.96 -1.85
CA PRO A 63 0.62 -17.18 -1.80
C PRO A 63 1.88 -16.99 -0.93
N PRO A 64 2.26 -17.99 -0.11
CA PRO A 64 3.39 -17.83 0.81
C PRO A 64 4.70 -17.42 0.14
N GLU A 65 4.96 -17.88 -1.07
CA GLU A 65 6.18 -17.56 -1.83
C GLU A 65 6.20 -16.12 -2.35
N ARG A 66 5.08 -15.38 -2.22
CA ARG A 66 4.99 -13.96 -2.61
C ARG A 66 4.97 -13.01 -1.41
N LEU A 67 5.00 -13.55 -0.19
CA LEU A 67 5.11 -12.73 1.02
C LEU A 67 6.56 -12.32 1.24
N VAL A 68 6.79 -11.05 1.53
CA VAL A 68 8.13 -10.56 1.87
C VAL A 68 8.33 -10.60 3.38
N ASP A 69 9.56 -10.85 3.80
CA ASP A 69 9.95 -10.78 5.21
C ASP A 69 10.48 -9.38 5.56
N ASP A 70 11.07 -9.23 6.74
CA ASP A 70 11.59 -7.96 7.23
C ASP A 70 12.83 -7.46 6.45
N GLN A 71 13.43 -8.34 5.65
CA GLN A 71 14.53 -7.98 4.75
C GLN A 71 14.07 -7.77 3.31
N GLY A 72 12.76 -7.83 3.06
CA GLY A 72 12.20 -7.70 1.71
C GLY A 72 12.41 -8.95 0.85
N THR A 73 12.70 -10.09 1.45
CA THR A 73 13.02 -11.33 0.76
C THR A 73 11.80 -12.27 0.78
N THR A 74 11.56 -12.97 -0.33
CA THR A 74 10.55 -14.02 -0.40
C THR A 74 11.20 -15.39 -0.20
N HIS A 75 10.40 -16.38 0.18
CA HIS A 75 10.86 -17.73 0.48
C HIS A 75 10.01 -18.76 -0.23
N ALA A 76 10.65 -19.81 -0.77
CA ALA A 76 9.95 -20.90 -1.45
C ALA A 76 9.01 -21.66 -0.51
N MET A 77 9.40 -21.77 0.76
CA MET A 77 8.62 -22.49 1.78
C MET A 77 8.66 -21.71 3.09
N LEU A 78 7.51 -21.60 3.76
CA LEU A 78 7.40 -20.97 5.06
C LEU A 78 6.64 -21.88 6.02
N PRO A 79 7.12 -22.03 7.27
CA PRO A 79 6.30 -22.67 8.32
C PRO A 79 4.98 -21.89 8.50
N ASP A 80 3.89 -22.61 8.80
CA ASP A 80 2.55 -22.00 8.88
C ASP A 80 2.48 -20.80 9.83
N GLU A 81 3.10 -20.89 11.00
CA GLU A 81 3.07 -19.80 11.99
C GLU A 81 3.78 -18.57 11.45
N LEU A 82 4.95 -18.74 10.83
CA LEU A 82 5.70 -17.62 10.26
C LEU A 82 4.94 -17.02 9.08
N ARG A 83 4.35 -17.85 8.22
CA ARG A 83 3.52 -17.38 7.11
C ARG A 83 2.39 -16.48 7.62
N ARG A 84 1.70 -16.91 8.67
CA ARG A 84 0.60 -16.14 9.27
C ARG A 84 1.09 -14.79 9.79
N GLN A 85 2.22 -14.79 10.51
CA GLN A 85 2.81 -13.54 11.05
C GLN A 85 3.19 -12.57 9.93
N LEU A 86 3.83 -13.07 8.87
CA LEU A 86 4.20 -12.24 7.73
C LEU A 86 2.97 -11.70 6.99
N ALA A 87 1.93 -12.52 6.83
CA ALA A 87 0.70 -12.11 6.16
C ALA A 87 -0.04 -11.01 6.93
N GLU A 88 -0.10 -11.12 8.25
CA GLU A 88 -0.80 -10.15 9.10
C GLU A 88 -0.10 -8.79 9.16
N ALA A 89 1.21 -8.76 8.99
CA ALA A 89 2.01 -7.53 9.01
C ALA A 89 2.49 -7.12 7.62
N GLN A 90 2.02 -7.75 6.58
CA GLN A 90 2.61 -7.65 5.24
C GLN A 90 2.65 -6.21 4.71
N GLY A 91 1.59 -5.42 4.95
CA GLY A 91 1.57 -4.02 4.51
C GLY A 91 2.74 -3.22 5.05
N ILE A 92 3.07 -3.41 6.33
CA ILE A 92 4.21 -2.72 6.95
C ILE A 92 5.53 -3.22 6.34
N LEU A 93 5.65 -4.52 6.12
CA LEU A 93 6.85 -5.11 5.52
C LEU A 93 7.04 -4.63 4.08
N ILE A 94 5.97 -4.55 3.30
CA ILE A 94 5.99 -4.02 1.94
C ILE A 94 6.40 -2.54 1.96
N LEU A 95 5.86 -1.76 2.88
CA LEU A 95 6.21 -0.34 3.00
C LEU A 95 7.71 -0.17 3.28
N ARG A 96 8.27 -0.98 4.17
CA ARG A 96 9.71 -0.97 4.43
C ARG A 96 10.52 -1.35 3.19
N LEU A 97 10.05 -2.34 2.44
CA LEU A 97 10.67 -2.74 1.17
C LEU A 97 10.71 -1.55 0.20
N VAL A 98 9.60 -0.86 0.02
CA VAL A 98 9.47 0.29 -0.87
C VAL A 98 10.47 1.38 -0.47
N ARG A 99 10.57 1.70 0.82
CA ARG A 99 11.50 2.74 1.30
C ARG A 99 12.96 2.29 1.19
N ALA A 100 13.25 1.02 1.45
CA ALA A 100 14.61 0.47 1.32
C ALA A 100 15.12 0.52 -0.12
N HIS A 101 14.22 0.39 -1.10
CA HIS A 101 14.56 0.53 -2.51
C HIS A 101 14.68 1.99 -2.98
N GLY A 102 14.51 2.96 -2.08
CA GLY A 102 14.65 4.37 -2.39
C GLY A 102 13.42 5.04 -2.98
N PHE A 103 12.29 4.35 -3.05
CA PHE A 103 11.04 4.96 -3.53
C PHE A 103 10.45 5.85 -2.45
N THR A 104 10.14 7.11 -2.83
CA THR A 104 9.64 8.14 -1.91
C THR A 104 8.21 8.56 -2.22
N VAL A 105 7.49 7.77 -3.02
CA VAL A 105 6.08 8.07 -3.33
C VAL A 105 5.24 8.11 -2.07
N PRO A 106 4.21 8.98 -2.00
CA PRO A 106 3.28 8.97 -0.88
C PRO A 106 2.57 7.62 -0.76
N VAL A 107 2.40 7.16 0.48
CA VAL A 107 1.68 5.90 0.77
C VAL A 107 0.54 6.18 1.74
N LEU A 108 -0.62 5.66 1.41
CA LEU A 108 -1.79 5.64 2.28
C LEU A 108 -1.96 4.20 2.74
N LEU A 109 -1.65 3.93 4.01
CA LEU A 109 -1.75 2.59 4.59
C LEU A 109 -3.06 2.46 5.36
N PHE A 110 -3.91 1.54 4.92
CA PHE A 110 -5.15 1.20 5.62
C PHE A 110 -4.85 0.15 6.67
N ALA A 111 -4.86 0.56 7.94
CA ALA A 111 -4.53 -0.32 9.06
C ALA A 111 -5.18 0.19 10.34
N ASP A 112 -5.81 -0.73 11.06
CA ASP A 112 -6.40 -0.45 12.38
C ASP A 112 -5.36 -0.83 13.44
N LEU A 113 -4.34 0.03 13.62
CA LEU A 113 -3.30 -0.18 14.61
C LEU A 113 -3.80 0.28 15.97
N GLU A 114 -3.66 -0.60 16.97
CA GLU A 114 -4.14 -0.31 18.33
C GLU A 114 -3.25 0.70 19.07
N ASP A 115 -1.97 0.74 18.73
CA ASP A 115 -0.98 1.60 19.39
C ASP A 115 -0.76 2.87 18.60
N ALA A 116 -1.22 4.00 19.14
CA ALA A 116 -1.03 5.32 18.53
C ALA A 116 0.46 5.66 18.37
N GLY A 117 1.32 5.20 19.29
CA GLY A 117 2.76 5.38 19.20
C GLY A 117 3.35 4.68 17.99
N GLN A 118 2.82 3.50 17.63
CA GLN A 118 3.26 2.78 16.45
C GLN A 118 2.90 3.56 15.18
N THR A 119 1.69 4.11 15.10
CA THR A 119 1.26 4.93 13.98
C THR A 119 2.19 6.14 13.79
N GLU A 120 2.45 6.88 14.85
CA GLU A 120 3.34 8.04 14.81
C GLU A 120 4.77 7.66 14.39
N TYR A 121 5.26 6.55 14.91
CA TYR A 121 6.59 6.05 14.55
C TYR A 121 6.69 5.72 13.07
N LEU A 122 5.69 5.01 12.53
CA LEU A 122 5.66 4.65 11.10
C LEU A 122 5.58 5.89 10.22
N GLU A 123 4.67 6.81 10.56
CA GLU A 123 4.49 8.04 9.77
C GLU A 123 5.75 8.93 9.77
N ARG A 124 6.51 8.91 10.85
CA ARG A 124 7.75 9.66 10.95
C ARG A 124 8.91 8.98 10.22
N THR A 125 9.06 7.67 10.40
CA THR A 125 10.23 6.93 9.89
C THR A 125 10.09 6.48 8.44
N LEU A 126 8.87 6.31 7.95
CA LEU A 126 8.58 5.83 6.59
C LEU A 126 7.80 6.84 5.75
N ALA A 127 7.96 8.12 6.07
CA ALA A 127 7.32 9.22 5.35
C ALA A 127 7.76 9.25 3.87
N PRO A 128 6.92 9.80 2.96
CA PRO A 128 5.59 10.35 3.22
C PRO A 128 4.53 9.25 3.32
N LEU A 129 3.88 9.20 4.47
CA LEU A 129 2.94 8.14 4.82
C LEU A 129 1.78 8.71 5.66
N ALA A 130 0.57 8.27 5.35
CA ALA A 130 -0.57 8.42 6.24
C ALA A 130 -1.12 7.04 6.59
N VAL A 131 -1.25 6.73 7.87
CA VAL A 131 -1.89 5.51 8.36
C VAL A 131 -3.32 5.87 8.71
N VAL A 132 -4.28 5.19 8.10
CA VAL A 132 -5.71 5.51 8.28
C VAL A 132 -6.48 4.25 8.63
N PRO A 133 -7.59 4.39 9.38
CA PRO A 133 -8.41 3.23 9.72
C PRO A 133 -9.05 2.61 8.48
N GLY A 134 -9.23 1.29 8.50
CA GLY A 134 -9.79 0.56 7.38
C GLY A 134 -11.21 0.97 7.00
N HIS A 135 -11.93 1.62 7.93
CA HIS A 135 -13.31 2.08 7.71
C HIS A 135 -13.40 3.56 7.26
N GLU A 136 -12.27 4.19 6.92
CA GLU A 136 -12.29 5.60 6.50
C GLU A 136 -13.22 5.80 5.30
N GLY A 137 -14.04 6.86 5.35
CA GLY A 137 -15.01 7.15 4.31
C GLY A 137 -14.37 7.66 3.02
N LEU A 138 -15.13 7.55 1.92
CA LEU A 138 -14.67 7.95 0.59
C LEU A 138 -14.30 9.44 0.49
N VAL A 139 -15.06 10.31 1.16
CA VAL A 139 -14.78 11.75 1.12
C VAL A 139 -13.44 12.09 1.75
N GLN A 140 -13.16 11.49 2.91
CA GLN A 140 -11.88 11.67 3.60
C GLN A 140 -10.73 11.09 2.78
N THR A 141 -10.92 9.89 2.23
CA THR A 141 -9.92 9.24 1.39
C THR A 141 -9.60 10.10 0.17
N ALA A 142 -10.62 10.60 -0.52
CA ALA A 142 -10.43 11.47 -1.69
C ALA A 142 -9.63 12.74 -1.33
N ALA A 143 -9.93 13.35 -0.18
CA ALA A 143 -9.21 14.54 0.29
C ALA A 143 -7.73 14.23 0.53
N ARG A 144 -7.42 13.08 1.12
CA ARG A 144 -6.03 12.65 1.34
C ARG A 144 -5.30 12.43 0.02
N LEU A 145 -5.94 11.75 -0.93
CA LEU A 145 -5.34 11.48 -2.24
C LEU A 145 -5.04 12.77 -2.98
N ARG A 146 -5.94 13.75 -2.93
CA ARG A 146 -5.71 15.07 -3.55
C ARG A 146 -4.52 15.78 -2.92
N ALA A 147 -4.46 15.79 -1.60
CA ALA A 147 -3.37 16.44 -0.87
C ALA A 147 -2.02 15.78 -1.16
N MET A 148 -1.99 14.46 -1.24
CA MET A 148 -0.76 13.69 -1.47
C MET A 148 -0.34 13.67 -2.94
N SER A 149 -1.26 13.94 -3.87
CA SER A 149 -0.97 13.98 -5.31
C SER A 149 -0.43 15.34 -5.77
N ALA A 150 -0.51 16.34 -4.91
CA ALA A 150 -0.13 17.72 -5.24
C ALA A 150 1.39 17.91 -5.32
#